data_7c1104e20bbde9b67ea83b4901293627
#
_entry.id   7c1104e20bbde9b67ea83b4901293627
#
_cell.length_a   1.000
_cell.length_b   1.000
_cell.length_c   1.000
_cell.angle_alpha   90.00
_cell.angle_beta   90.00
_cell.angle_gamma   90.00
#
_symmetry.space_group_name_H-M   'P 1'
#
loop_
_entity.id
_entity.type
_entity.pdbx_description
1 polymer ?
#
loop_
_entity_poly.entity_id
_entity_poly.type
_entity_poly.pdbx_seq_one_letter_code
_entity_poly.pdbx_strand_id
1 'polypeptide(L)'
;MIFGYHEEDLTKRQAIFTAEEVAQQPEVWQKTIAQVKGIRITLGRLLEEVTAEGDFDVILTGAGTSEYVGRALCPALLQKLQGRVHAVGTTDIVASPELFISPVRKTLLVSFARSGNSPESVGAVKAAERISDKVKHLFITCNSEGELAKLADKKDNCFSIVLTPETNDRSFAMTSSFTSMYLAGLLALSGEFDMDFYETISSAEKFLRKG
;
A
#
# COMPACT_ATOMS: atom_id res chain seq x y z
N MET A 1 27.28 -11.84 -7.35
CA MET A 1 26.28 -12.83 -7.88
C MET A 1 24.95 -12.61 -7.16
N ILE A 2 23.86 -12.64 -7.89
CA ILE A 2 22.49 -12.52 -7.36
C ILE A 2 21.75 -13.80 -7.76
N PHE A 3 21.23 -14.55 -6.79
CA PHE A 3 20.56 -15.84 -6.99
C PHE A 3 21.39 -16.86 -7.83
N GLY A 4 22.70 -16.88 -7.64
CA GLY A 4 23.62 -17.79 -8.37
C GLY A 4 24.02 -17.33 -9.77
N TYR A 5 23.49 -16.20 -10.27
CA TYR A 5 23.84 -15.64 -11.58
C TYR A 5 24.88 -14.52 -11.46
N HIS A 6 25.77 -14.42 -12.44
CA HIS A 6 26.67 -13.25 -12.56
C HIS A 6 25.87 -12.02 -13.04
N GLU A 7 26.24 -10.84 -12.56
CA GLU A 7 25.57 -9.57 -12.92
C GLU A 7 25.64 -9.30 -14.43
N GLU A 8 26.75 -9.70 -15.08
CA GLU A 8 26.89 -9.58 -16.54
C GLU A 8 25.83 -10.40 -17.29
N ASP A 9 25.51 -11.61 -16.82
CA ASP A 9 24.48 -12.46 -17.43
C ASP A 9 23.09 -11.91 -17.21
N LEU A 10 22.81 -11.39 -16.00
CA LEU A 10 21.56 -10.71 -15.70
C LEU A 10 21.37 -9.44 -16.54
N THR A 11 22.45 -8.67 -16.73
CA THR A 11 22.44 -7.46 -17.56
C THR A 11 22.19 -7.79 -19.02
N LYS A 12 22.86 -8.79 -19.57
CA LYS A 12 22.61 -9.27 -20.95
C LYS A 12 21.18 -9.72 -21.18
N ARG A 13 20.54 -10.28 -20.14
CA ARG A 13 19.15 -10.75 -20.17
C ARG A 13 18.14 -9.65 -19.80
N GLN A 14 18.58 -8.42 -19.55
CA GLN A 14 17.77 -7.29 -19.07
C GLN A 14 17.00 -7.59 -17.77
N ALA A 15 17.57 -8.45 -16.91
CA ALA A 15 16.96 -8.93 -15.67
C ALA A 15 17.63 -8.36 -14.41
N ILE A 16 18.70 -7.56 -14.55
CA ILE A 16 19.51 -7.10 -13.42
C ILE A 16 18.67 -6.34 -12.38
N PHE A 17 17.86 -5.37 -12.81
CA PHE A 17 17.04 -4.58 -11.89
C PHE A 17 16.02 -5.43 -11.14
N THR A 18 15.32 -6.33 -11.83
CA THR A 18 14.38 -7.24 -11.16
C THR A 18 15.07 -8.13 -10.15
N ALA A 19 16.27 -8.66 -10.48
CA ALA A 19 17.02 -9.50 -9.55
C ALA A 19 17.49 -8.73 -8.30
N GLU A 20 18.00 -7.50 -8.48
CA GLU A 20 18.38 -6.63 -7.38
C GLU A 20 17.17 -6.29 -6.49
N GLU A 21 16.04 -5.91 -7.10
CA GLU A 21 14.81 -5.53 -6.41
C GLU A 21 14.17 -6.70 -5.67
N VAL A 22 14.30 -7.93 -6.17
CA VAL A 22 13.88 -9.13 -5.44
C VAL A 22 14.84 -9.42 -4.27
N ALA A 23 16.17 -9.31 -4.49
CA ALA A 23 17.15 -9.63 -3.48
C ALA A 23 17.15 -8.67 -2.27
N GLN A 24 16.80 -7.40 -2.48
CA GLN A 24 16.76 -6.38 -1.43
C GLN A 24 15.52 -6.46 -0.52
N GLN A 25 14.46 -7.16 -0.93
CA GLN A 25 13.17 -7.15 -0.25
C GLN A 25 13.25 -7.40 1.27
N PRO A 26 14.01 -8.37 1.79
CA PRO A 26 14.05 -8.61 3.24
C PRO A 26 14.51 -7.39 4.04
N GLU A 27 15.51 -6.66 3.56
CA GLU A 27 15.99 -5.43 4.19
C GLU A 27 14.94 -4.31 4.09
N VAL A 28 14.32 -4.18 2.93
CA VAL A 28 13.29 -3.17 2.68
C VAL A 28 12.04 -3.43 3.52
N TRP A 29 11.67 -4.69 3.76
CA TRP A 29 10.57 -5.02 4.68
C TRP A 29 10.84 -4.56 6.11
N GLN A 30 12.06 -4.73 6.61
CA GLN A 30 12.43 -4.24 7.94
C GLN A 30 12.31 -2.71 8.04
N LYS A 31 12.75 -1.98 7.00
CA LYS A 31 12.57 -0.52 6.92
C LYS A 31 11.09 -0.15 6.91
N THR A 32 10.27 -0.83 6.12
CA THR A 32 8.81 -0.63 6.06
C THR A 32 8.16 -0.83 7.42
N ILE A 33 8.50 -1.90 8.13
CA ILE A 33 8.00 -2.19 9.48
C ILE A 33 8.35 -1.04 10.44
N ALA A 34 9.61 -0.61 10.43
CA ALA A 34 10.08 0.47 11.30
C ALA A 34 9.34 1.79 11.02
N GLN A 35 9.12 2.13 9.75
CA GLN A 35 8.36 3.31 9.33
C GLN A 35 6.92 3.27 9.85
N VAL A 36 6.18 2.19 9.58
CA VAL A 36 4.77 2.08 9.99
C VAL A 36 4.64 2.07 11.51
N LYS A 37 5.57 1.37 12.21
CA LYS A 37 5.63 1.38 13.68
C LYS A 37 5.87 2.78 14.24
N GLY A 38 6.70 3.59 13.58
CA GLY A 38 6.99 4.96 13.99
C GLY A 38 5.77 5.89 13.97
N ILE A 39 4.80 5.63 13.08
CA ILE A 39 3.59 6.44 12.90
C ILE A 39 2.32 5.77 13.41
N ARG A 40 2.43 4.67 14.17
CA ARG A 40 1.27 3.86 14.62
C ARG A 40 0.21 4.64 15.39
N ILE A 41 0.61 5.67 16.16
CA ILE A 41 -0.34 6.49 16.93
C ILE A 41 -1.20 7.31 15.97
N THR A 42 -0.61 7.90 14.93
CA THR A 42 -1.32 8.70 13.93
C THR A 42 -2.26 7.80 13.12
N LEU A 43 -1.80 6.62 12.72
CA LEU A 43 -2.63 5.64 12.03
C LEU A 43 -3.80 5.15 12.90
N GLY A 44 -3.54 4.90 14.18
CA GLY A 44 -4.60 4.53 15.13
C GLY A 44 -5.70 5.58 15.23
N ARG A 45 -5.33 6.85 15.30
CA ARG A 45 -6.30 7.97 15.30
C ARG A 45 -7.08 8.05 14.00
N LEU A 46 -6.42 7.92 12.85
CA LEU A 46 -7.10 7.91 11.55
C LEU A 46 -8.13 6.77 11.46
N LEU A 47 -7.77 5.57 11.89
CA LEU A 47 -8.69 4.43 11.91
C LEU A 47 -9.85 4.68 12.89
N GLU A 48 -9.57 5.16 14.10
CA GLU A 48 -10.60 5.48 15.10
C GLU A 48 -11.60 6.53 14.58
N GLU A 49 -11.12 7.60 13.93
CA GLU A 49 -11.99 8.62 13.31
C GLU A 49 -12.98 8.03 12.31
N VAL A 50 -12.58 6.98 11.58
CA VAL A 50 -13.44 6.33 10.59
C VAL A 50 -14.34 5.28 11.22
N THR A 51 -13.83 4.46 12.14
CA THR A 51 -14.49 3.24 12.61
C THR A 51 -15.32 3.40 13.89
N ALA A 52 -15.10 4.47 14.67
CA ALA A 52 -15.69 4.64 16.01
C ALA A 52 -17.22 4.58 16.06
N GLU A 53 -17.90 5.01 15.02
CA GLU A 53 -19.37 5.00 14.94
C GLU A 53 -19.94 3.67 14.43
N GLY A 54 -19.10 2.72 14.02
CA GLY A 54 -19.51 1.38 13.57
C GLY A 54 -20.12 1.32 12.17
N ASP A 55 -20.47 2.46 11.54
CA ASP A 55 -21.02 2.53 10.18
C ASP A 55 -20.00 3.16 9.22
N PHE A 56 -19.12 2.33 8.69
CA PHE A 56 -18.00 2.74 7.85
C PHE A 56 -17.75 1.73 6.72
N ASP A 57 -16.99 2.16 5.73
CA ASP A 57 -16.42 1.30 4.69
C ASP A 57 -14.90 1.53 4.58
N VAL A 58 -14.13 0.48 4.36
CA VAL A 58 -12.71 0.55 3.99
C VAL A 58 -12.57 0.04 2.56
N ILE A 59 -12.10 0.89 1.66
CA ILE A 59 -11.92 0.54 0.25
C ILE A 59 -10.42 0.54 -0.07
N LEU A 60 -9.94 -0.63 -0.45
CA LEU A 60 -8.56 -0.85 -0.88
C LEU A 60 -8.50 -0.71 -2.39
N THR A 61 -7.75 0.27 -2.90
CA THR A 61 -7.72 0.57 -4.33
C THR A 61 -6.32 0.76 -4.87
N GLY A 62 -6.17 0.59 -6.17
CA GLY A 62 -4.92 0.78 -6.90
C GLY A 62 -5.13 0.62 -8.40
N ALA A 63 -4.12 1.00 -9.18
CA ALA A 63 -4.11 0.86 -10.63
C ALA A 63 -3.17 -0.28 -11.04
N GLY A 64 -3.59 -1.16 -11.95
CA GLY A 64 -2.79 -2.29 -12.43
C GLY A 64 -2.32 -3.21 -11.31
N THR A 65 -1.02 -3.48 -11.21
CA THR A 65 -0.47 -4.38 -10.17
C THR A 65 -0.73 -3.86 -8.75
N SER A 66 -0.85 -2.54 -8.54
CA SER A 66 -1.17 -1.98 -7.23
C SER A 66 -2.59 -2.33 -6.76
N GLU A 67 -3.54 -2.62 -7.65
CA GLU A 67 -4.86 -3.14 -7.30
C GLU A 67 -4.77 -4.49 -6.60
N TYR A 68 -3.85 -5.35 -7.07
CA TYR A 68 -3.66 -6.69 -6.47
C TYR A 68 -3.13 -6.63 -5.04
N VAL A 69 -2.48 -5.55 -4.62
CA VAL A 69 -2.14 -5.33 -3.20
C VAL A 69 -3.40 -5.31 -2.35
N GLY A 70 -4.40 -4.52 -2.74
CA GLY A 70 -5.69 -4.44 -2.07
C GLY A 70 -6.44 -5.78 -2.09
N ARG A 71 -6.46 -6.46 -3.24
CA ARG A 71 -7.09 -7.79 -3.37
C ARG A 71 -6.46 -8.84 -2.46
N ALA A 72 -5.13 -8.83 -2.33
CA ALA A 72 -4.40 -9.76 -1.45
C ALA A 72 -4.60 -9.44 0.04
N LEU A 73 -4.76 -8.15 0.39
CA LEU A 73 -4.99 -7.71 1.77
C LEU A 73 -6.42 -7.94 2.25
N CYS A 74 -7.40 -7.79 1.36
CA CYS A 74 -8.80 -7.81 1.71
C CYS A 74 -9.20 -9.04 2.56
N PRO A 75 -8.85 -10.29 2.22
CA PRO A 75 -9.18 -11.45 3.04
C PRO A 75 -8.58 -11.42 4.45
N ALA A 76 -7.35 -10.93 4.60
CA ALA A 76 -6.67 -10.83 5.89
C ALA A 76 -7.32 -9.79 6.83
N LEU A 77 -7.97 -8.78 6.27
CA LEU A 77 -8.58 -7.69 7.02
C LEU A 77 -10.08 -7.87 7.29
N LEU A 78 -10.75 -8.81 6.60
CA LEU A 78 -12.20 -9.01 6.70
C LEU A 78 -12.71 -9.16 8.12
N GLN A 79 -12.05 -10.00 8.91
CA GLN A 79 -12.46 -10.25 10.30
C GLN A 79 -12.23 -9.01 11.18
N LYS A 80 -11.10 -8.36 11.03
CA LYS A 80 -10.71 -7.19 11.82
C LYS A 80 -11.58 -5.97 11.54
N LEU A 81 -11.94 -5.76 10.27
CA LEU A 81 -12.77 -4.66 9.82
C LEU A 81 -14.25 -5.04 9.72
N GLN A 82 -14.67 -6.07 10.47
CA GLN A 82 -16.06 -6.51 10.62
C GLN A 82 -16.78 -6.75 9.26
N GLY A 83 -16.05 -7.26 8.28
CA GLY A 83 -16.57 -7.49 6.93
C GLY A 83 -16.74 -6.25 6.06
N ARG A 84 -16.31 -5.07 6.53
CA ARG A 84 -16.50 -3.78 5.83
C ARG A 84 -15.28 -3.34 5.03
N VAL A 85 -14.53 -4.28 4.50
CA VAL A 85 -13.38 -4.02 3.63
C VAL A 85 -13.63 -4.59 2.25
N HIS A 86 -13.34 -3.79 1.22
CA HIS A 86 -13.55 -4.13 -0.19
C HIS A 86 -12.31 -3.76 -0.99
N ALA A 87 -11.93 -4.61 -1.94
CA ALA A 87 -10.88 -4.30 -2.91
C ALA A 87 -11.54 -3.93 -4.25
N VAL A 88 -11.28 -2.70 -4.72
CA VAL A 88 -11.91 -2.12 -5.93
C VAL A 88 -10.84 -1.45 -6.77
N GLY A 89 -10.81 -1.71 -8.07
CA GLY A 89 -9.89 -1.06 -8.99
C GLY A 89 -10.12 0.46 -9.07
N THR A 90 -9.07 1.25 -9.23
CA THR A 90 -9.22 2.71 -9.41
C THR A 90 -10.05 3.05 -10.63
N THR A 91 -9.95 2.26 -11.70
CA THR A 91 -10.75 2.44 -12.92
C THR A 91 -12.24 2.29 -12.67
N ASP A 92 -12.63 1.35 -11.80
CA ASP A 92 -14.04 1.12 -11.46
C ASP A 92 -14.60 2.30 -10.63
N ILE A 93 -13.79 2.80 -9.66
CA ILE A 93 -14.16 3.99 -8.88
C ILE A 93 -14.29 5.23 -9.77
N VAL A 94 -13.39 5.42 -10.73
CA VAL A 94 -13.44 6.56 -11.66
C VAL A 94 -14.68 6.48 -12.55
N ALA A 95 -15.02 5.27 -13.02
CA ALA A 95 -16.14 5.06 -13.94
C ALA A 95 -17.52 5.23 -13.24
N SER A 96 -17.66 4.72 -12.03
CA SER A 96 -18.95 4.68 -11.31
C SER A 96 -18.74 4.80 -9.80
N PRO A 97 -18.28 5.97 -9.29
CA PRO A 97 -17.93 6.15 -7.89
C PRO A 97 -19.11 5.92 -6.93
N GLU A 98 -20.34 6.23 -7.37
CA GLU A 98 -21.58 6.05 -6.61
C GLU A 98 -21.90 4.59 -6.26
N LEU A 99 -21.30 3.62 -6.96
CA LEU A 99 -21.46 2.20 -6.63
C LEU A 99 -20.60 1.76 -5.46
N PHE A 100 -19.53 2.49 -5.18
CA PHE A 100 -18.52 2.10 -4.20
C PHE A 100 -18.42 3.05 -3.01
N ILE A 101 -18.65 4.34 -3.22
CA ILE A 101 -18.55 5.37 -2.19
C ILE A 101 -19.94 5.73 -1.67
N SER A 102 -20.14 5.51 -0.39
CA SER A 102 -21.40 5.89 0.25
C SER A 102 -21.47 7.41 0.52
N PRO A 103 -22.57 8.10 0.17
CA PRO A 103 -22.74 9.50 0.53
C PRO A 103 -23.01 9.73 2.02
N VAL A 104 -23.36 8.67 2.76
CA VAL A 104 -23.79 8.79 4.17
C VAL A 104 -22.82 8.15 5.15
N ARG A 105 -22.13 7.06 4.76
CA ARG A 105 -21.17 6.38 5.63
C ARG A 105 -19.78 7.01 5.53
N LYS A 106 -19.03 6.93 6.62
CA LYS A 106 -17.61 7.25 6.62
C LYS A 106 -16.86 6.24 5.76
N THR A 107 -15.96 6.71 4.92
CA THR A 107 -15.17 5.85 4.04
C THR A 107 -13.67 6.14 4.23
N LEU A 108 -12.87 5.09 4.49
CA LEU A 108 -11.43 5.15 4.35
C LEU A 108 -11.04 4.59 2.98
N LEU A 109 -10.64 5.47 2.08
CA LEU A 109 -10.11 5.08 0.77
C LEU A 109 -8.59 4.91 0.87
N VAL A 110 -8.12 3.66 0.82
CA VAL A 110 -6.70 3.30 0.88
C VAL A 110 -6.18 3.09 -0.52
N SER A 111 -5.32 4.00 -1.00
CA SER A 111 -4.77 3.94 -2.35
C SER A 111 -3.33 3.43 -2.33
N PHE A 112 -3.10 2.29 -3.00
CA PHE A 112 -1.77 1.73 -3.23
C PHE A 112 -1.23 2.25 -4.56
N ALA A 113 -0.03 2.83 -4.56
CA ALA A 113 0.52 3.41 -5.78
C ALA A 113 2.06 3.44 -5.78
N ARG A 114 2.71 2.72 -6.70
CA ARG A 114 4.18 2.79 -6.81
C ARG A 114 4.63 4.22 -7.14
N SER A 115 4.18 4.79 -8.23
CA SER A 115 4.57 6.14 -8.66
C SER A 115 3.73 7.26 -8.02
N GLY A 116 2.51 6.98 -7.62
CA GLY A 116 1.56 7.98 -7.11
C GLY A 116 1.07 9.00 -8.15
N ASN A 117 1.37 8.79 -9.44
CA ASN A 117 1.11 9.75 -10.53
C ASN A 117 0.08 9.25 -11.55
N SER A 118 -0.43 8.02 -11.43
CA SER A 118 -1.36 7.52 -12.44
C SER A 118 -2.65 8.35 -12.44
N PRO A 119 -3.15 8.75 -13.63
CA PRO A 119 -4.34 9.58 -13.75
C PRO A 119 -5.56 8.97 -13.06
N GLU A 120 -5.71 7.65 -13.14
CA GLU A 120 -6.80 6.90 -12.52
C GLU A 120 -6.69 6.90 -10.99
N SER A 121 -5.49 6.86 -10.40
CA SER A 121 -5.32 6.96 -8.95
C SER A 121 -5.73 8.33 -8.42
N VAL A 122 -5.30 9.40 -9.07
CA VAL A 122 -5.70 10.78 -8.74
C VAL A 122 -7.19 10.99 -9.05
N GLY A 123 -7.67 10.39 -10.14
CA GLY A 123 -9.08 10.41 -10.55
C GLY A 123 -10.00 9.78 -9.51
N ALA A 124 -9.61 8.63 -8.93
CA ALA A 124 -10.40 7.95 -7.91
C ALA A 124 -10.55 8.78 -6.62
N VAL A 125 -9.49 9.48 -6.19
CA VAL A 125 -9.55 10.42 -5.05
C VAL A 125 -10.58 11.53 -5.33
N LYS A 126 -10.48 12.19 -6.49
CA LYS A 126 -11.42 13.26 -6.88
C LYS A 126 -12.86 12.76 -7.06
N ALA A 127 -13.01 11.55 -7.58
CA ALA A 127 -14.32 10.94 -7.76
C ALA A 127 -14.98 10.63 -6.40
N ALA A 128 -14.24 10.09 -5.44
CA ALA A 128 -14.71 9.81 -4.10
C ALA A 128 -15.14 11.09 -3.36
N GLU A 129 -14.32 12.15 -3.42
CA GLU A 129 -14.62 13.44 -2.79
C GLU A 129 -15.84 14.14 -3.40
N ARG A 130 -16.21 13.85 -4.66
CA ARG A 130 -17.44 14.36 -5.26
C ARG A 130 -18.69 13.69 -4.72
N ILE A 131 -18.59 12.44 -4.24
CA ILE A 131 -19.72 11.68 -3.71
C ILE A 131 -19.95 12.01 -2.24
N SER A 132 -18.88 12.17 -1.44
CA SER A 132 -19.00 12.38 0.00
C SER A 132 -17.85 13.20 0.57
N ASP A 133 -18.17 14.11 1.48
CA ASP A 133 -17.22 14.82 2.33
C ASP A 133 -16.73 13.98 3.54
N LYS A 134 -17.32 12.80 3.74
CA LYS A 134 -16.95 11.84 4.79
C LYS A 134 -15.84 10.88 4.39
N VAL A 135 -15.18 11.11 3.26
CA VAL A 135 -14.06 10.29 2.79
C VAL A 135 -12.76 10.77 3.42
N LYS A 136 -12.06 9.84 4.08
CA LYS A 136 -10.65 9.99 4.47
C LYS A 136 -9.78 9.18 3.52
N HIS A 137 -8.60 9.67 3.23
CA HIS A 137 -7.68 9.02 2.31
C HIS A 137 -6.41 8.57 3.04
N LEU A 138 -6.00 7.34 2.80
CA LEU A 138 -4.69 6.81 3.17
C LEU A 138 -3.94 6.42 1.90
N PHE A 139 -2.87 7.13 1.57
CA PHE A 139 -2.01 6.81 0.44
C PHE A 139 -0.81 5.99 0.91
N ILE A 140 -0.60 4.83 0.33
CA ILE A 140 0.60 4.01 0.54
C ILE A 140 1.37 4.01 -0.77
N THR A 141 2.45 4.78 -0.83
CA THR A 141 3.18 5.05 -2.06
C THR A 141 4.69 4.88 -1.91
N CYS A 142 5.37 4.54 -3.02
CA CYS A 142 6.82 4.41 -3.07
C CYS A 142 7.51 5.69 -3.58
N ASN A 143 6.75 6.75 -3.82
CA ASN A 143 7.28 7.98 -4.41
C ASN A 143 6.84 9.23 -3.63
N SER A 144 7.79 9.89 -2.96
CA SER A 144 7.55 11.14 -2.24
C SER A 144 7.15 12.31 -3.15
N GLU A 145 7.59 12.28 -4.41
CA GLU A 145 7.29 13.31 -5.40
C GLU A 145 6.01 13.03 -6.20
N GLY A 146 5.30 11.94 -5.85
CA GLY A 146 4.05 11.57 -6.49
C GLY A 146 2.90 12.52 -6.14
N GLU A 147 1.93 12.66 -7.04
CA GLU A 147 0.76 13.52 -6.84
C GLU A 147 -0.06 13.11 -5.59
N LEU A 148 -0.15 11.82 -5.28
CA LEU A 148 -0.85 11.36 -4.08
C LEU A 148 -0.12 11.79 -2.79
N ALA A 149 1.21 11.72 -2.74
CA ALA A 149 1.97 12.21 -1.60
C ALA A 149 1.78 13.72 -1.42
N LYS A 150 1.87 14.50 -2.52
CA LYS A 150 1.63 15.95 -2.51
C LYS A 150 0.20 16.34 -2.13
N LEU A 151 -0.79 15.49 -2.40
CA LEU A 151 -2.17 15.70 -1.94
C LEU A 151 -2.27 15.57 -0.42
N ALA A 152 -1.56 14.62 0.19
CA ALA A 152 -1.55 14.46 1.63
C ALA A 152 -0.96 15.67 2.37
N ASP A 153 0.01 16.36 1.76
CA ASP A 153 0.61 17.57 2.33
C ASP A 153 -0.34 18.79 2.26
N LYS A 154 -1.40 18.72 1.44
CA LYS A 154 -2.28 19.87 1.16
C LYS A 154 -3.68 19.73 1.74
N LYS A 155 -4.08 18.54 2.16
CA LYS A 155 -5.46 18.25 2.56
C LYS A 155 -5.52 17.53 3.90
N ASP A 156 -6.31 18.03 4.83
CA ASP A 156 -6.48 17.49 6.18
C ASP A 156 -7.21 16.13 6.21
N ASN A 157 -7.93 15.78 5.15
CA ASN A 157 -8.57 14.49 5.02
C ASN A 157 -7.68 13.42 4.34
N CYS A 158 -6.44 13.75 4.02
CA CYS A 158 -5.48 12.88 3.37
C CYS A 158 -4.28 12.60 4.27
N PHE A 159 -3.88 11.34 4.34
CA PHE A 159 -2.67 10.91 5.02
C PHE A 159 -1.84 10.03 4.08
N SER A 160 -0.50 10.11 4.16
CA SER A 160 0.38 9.29 3.34
C SER A 160 1.39 8.50 4.16
N ILE A 161 1.64 7.26 3.73
CA ILE A 161 2.80 6.45 4.09
C ILE A 161 3.69 6.42 2.86
N VAL A 162 4.73 7.25 2.86
CA VAL A 162 5.74 7.24 1.80
C VAL A 162 6.82 6.24 2.19
N LEU A 163 6.89 5.15 1.47
CA LEU A 163 7.86 4.08 1.71
C LEU A 163 9.27 4.49 1.31
N THR A 164 10.28 3.74 1.77
CA THR A 164 11.68 4.05 1.45
C THR A 164 11.95 4.04 -0.07
N PRO A 165 12.90 4.84 -0.57
CA PRO A 165 13.16 4.97 -2.01
C PRO A 165 13.44 3.65 -2.73
N GLU A 166 14.01 2.67 -2.03
CA GLU A 166 14.30 1.34 -2.57
C GLU A 166 13.04 0.57 -2.98
N THR A 167 11.86 0.95 -2.45
CA THR A 167 10.58 0.35 -2.84
C THR A 167 10.07 0.82 -4.20
N ASN A 168 10.64 1.89 -4.75
CA ASN A 168 10.24 2.41 -6.05
C ASN A 168 10.94 1.64 -7.17
N ASP A 169 10.45 0.44 -7.45
CA ASP A 169 11.03 -0.46 -8.46
C ASP A 169 11.31 0.25 -9.79
N ARG A 170 12.52 0.08 -10.30
CA ARG A 170 12.97 0.56 -11.62
C ARG A 170 12.55 -0.40 -12.73
N SER A 171 12.45 -1.69 -12.39
CA SER A 171 11.99 -2.71 -13.32
C SER A 171 10.52 -2.54 -13.66
N PHE A 172 10.10 -3.16 -14.76
CA PHE A 172 8.67 -3.20 -15.12
C PHE A 172 7.85 -3.98 -14.10
N ALA A 173 8.38 -5.09 -13.60
CA ALA A 173 7.74 -5.90 -12.58
C ALA A 173 7.74 -5.18 -11.23
N MET A 174 6.59 -5.12 -10.57
CA MET A 174 6.48 -4.66 -9.20
C MET A 174 6.88 -5.79 -8.25
N THR A 175 8.00 -5.63 -7.55
CA THR A 175 8.57 -6.60 -6.61
C THR A 175 8.67 -6.02 -5.21
N SER A 176 9.68 -5.20 -4.92
CA SER A 176 9.82 -4.50 -3.64
C SER A 176 8.64 -3.58 -3.35
N SER A 177 8.11 -2.88 -4.36
CA SER A 177 6.94 -2.01 -4.20
C SER A 177 5.71 -2.79 -3.78
N PHE A 178 5.42 -3.93 -4.45
CA PHE A 178 4.24 -4.73 -4.15
C PHE A 178 4.26 -5.25 -2.71
N THR A 179 5.34 -5.94 -2.34
CA THR A 179 5.45 -6.58 -1.03
C THR A 179 5.54 -5.58 0.11
N SER A 180 6.23 -4.44 -0.10
CA SER A 180 6.31 -3.38 0.90
C SER A 180 4.98 -2.63 1.08
N MET A 181 4.24 -2.35 0.00
CA MET A 181 2.89 -1.77 0.10
C MET A 181 1.92 -2.74 0.78
N TYR A 182 2.00 -4.05 0.47
CA TYR A 182 1.22 -5.08 1.16
C TYR A 182 1.49 -5.08 2.67
N LEU A 183 2.77 -5.13 3.04
CA LEU A 183 3.20 -5.14 4.44
C LEU A 183 2.77 -3.86 5.16
N ALA A 184 2.98 -2.69 4.56
CA ALA A 184 2.56 -1.42 5.13
C ALA A 184 1.04 -1.35 5.33
N GLY A 185 0.26 -1.80 4.34
CA GLY A 185 -1.20 -1.86 4.42
C GLY A 185 -1.69 -2.82 5.50
N LEU A 186 -1.08 -4.01 5.61
CA LEU A 186 -1.41 -4.97 6.65
C LEU A 186 -1.18 -4.37 8.03
N LEU A 187 0.00 -3.84 8.30
CA LEU A 187 0.35 -3.25 9.59
C LEU A 187 -0.50 -2.02 9.93
N ALA A 188 -0.73 -1.15 8.94
CA ALA A 188 -1.50 0.07 9.14
C ALA A 188 -2.97 -0.19 9.48
N LEU A 189 -3.59 -1.20 8.84
CA LEU A 189 -5.02 -1.46 8.95
C LEU A 189 -5.36 -2.53 9.98
N SER A 190 -4.44 -3.46 10.28
CA SER A 190 -4.67 -4.47 11.32
C SER A 190 -4.43 -3.93 12.74
N GLY A 191 -3.57 -2.93 12.88
CA GLY A 191 -3.09 -2.46 14.18
C GLY A 191 -2.22 -3.48 14.93
N GLU A 192 -1.92 -4.62 14.31
CA GLU A 192 -1.11 -5.68 14.91
C GLU A 192 0.35 -5.50 14.57
N PHE A 193 1.13 -5.30 15.63
CA PHE A 193 2.59 -5.29 15.59
C PHE A 193 3.08 -6.46 16.45
N ASP A 194 2.72 -7.70 16.05
CA ASP A 194 3.09 -8.90 16.78
C ASP A 194 4.58 -9.22 16.60
N MET A 195 5.26 -9.58 17.69
CA MET A 195 6.68 -9.94 17.68
C MET A 195 6.94 -11.21 16.85
N ASP A 196 6.01 -12.19 16.87
CA ASP A 196 6.13 -13.42 16.09
C ASP A 196 6.13 -13.15 14.58
N PHE A 197 5.39 -12.12 14.14
CA PHE A 197 5.39 -11.67 12.76
C PHE A 197 6.77 -11.11 12.33
N TYR A 198 7.42 -10.34 13.22
CA TYR A 198 8.77 -9.83 12.97
C TYR A 198 9.82 -10.93 12.90
N GLU A 199 9.72 -11.94 13.75
CA GLU A 199 10.60 -13.10 13.73
C GLU A 199 10.44 -13.92 12.45
N THR A 200 9.21 -14.06 11.96
CA THR A 200 8.92 -14.72 10.68
C THR A 200 9.58 -13.99 9.51
N ILE A 201 9.48 -12.66 9.44
CA ILE A 201 10.12 -11.85 8.39
C ILE A 201 11.66 -11.92 8.49
N SER A 202 12.21 -11.84 9.71
CA SER A 202 13.65 -11.99 9.91
C SER A 202 14.16 -13.38 9.52
N SER A 203 13.35 -14.42 9.69
CA SER A 203 13.65 -15.79 9.27
C SER A 203 13.62 -15.93 7.76
N ALA A 204 12.68 -15.29 7.07
CA ALA A 204 12.63 -15.24 5.62
C ALA A 204 13.87 -14.57 5.01
N GLU A 205 14.41 -13.53 5.65
CA GLU A 205 15.69 -12.91 5.25
C GLU A 205 16.84 -13.93 5.22
N LYS A 206 16.96 -14.73 6.30
CA LYS A 206 18.02 -15.76 6.39
C LYS A 206 17.88 -16.85 5.31
N PHE A 207 16.64 -17.16 4.94
CA PHE A 207 16.36 -18.15 3.90
C PHE A 207 16.74 -17.62 2.50
N LEU A 208 16.35 -16.39 2.18
CA LEU A 208 16.64 -15.78 0.87
C LEU A 208 18.13 -15.46 0.64
N ARG A 209 18.90 -15.22 1.72
CA ARG A 209 20.37 -15.02 1.63
C ARG A 209 21.18 -16.31 1.44
N LYS A 210 20.57 -17.48 1.66
CA LYS A 210 21.25 -18.80 1.55
C LYS A 210 21.06 -19.47 0.17
N GLY A 211 20.19 -18.96 -0.68
CA GLY A 211 19.99 -19.39 -2.07
C GLY A 211 20.82 -18.59 -3.03
#